data_5a0fde8a6a6fc614d14ee11e062227a3
#
_entry.id   5a0fde8a6a6fc614d14ee11e062227a3
#
_cell.length_a   1.000
_cell.length_b   1.000
_cell.length_c   1.000
_cell.angle_alpha   90.00
_cell.angle_beta   90.00
_cell.angle_gamma   90.00
#
_symmetry.space_group_name_H-M   'P 1'
#
loop_
_entity.id
_entity.type
_entity.pdbx_description
1 polymer ?
#
loop_
_entity_poly.entity_id
_entity_poly.type
_entity_poly.pdbx_seq_one_letter_code
_entity_poly.pdbx_strand_id
1 'polypeptide(L)'
;MGSYSITLPNGLSVGANVAVNAVGDIIDPDTGKVVAGVRNADGGFADARTLLRTGQSGPRPRAAENTTIGLVATNARLSKAQANRMALMADDGFARAIFPAHTQGDGDTVFALATGQWTGEVDITQIGALAADVMARAIVRAATEATGIPNLPAARDLKK
;
A
#
# COMPACT_ATOMS: atom_id res chain seq x y z
N MET A 1 -10.34 2.38 2.18
CA MET A 1 -9.75 1.07 2.53
C MET A 1 -9.68 0.20 1.28
N GLY A 2 -8.61 -0.59 1.15
CA GLY A 2 -8.46 -1.54 0.05
C GLY A 2 -8.05 -2.92 0.55
N SER A 3 -8.35 -3.95 -0.23
CA SER A 3 -7.95 -5.31 0.04
C SER A 3 -7.55 -6.04 -1.23
N TYR A 4 -6.61 -6.95 -1.11
CA TYR A 4 -6.20 -7.83 -2.18
C TYR A 4 -5.69 -9.15 -1.61
N SER A 5 -5.84 -10.24 -2.34
CA SER A 5 -5.34 -11.55 -1.92
C SER A 5 -4.93 -12.41 -3.12
N ILE A 6 -3.98 -13.30 -2.86
CA ILE A 6 -3.51 -14.32 -3.79
C ILE A 6 -3.64 -15.67 -3.11
N THR A 7 -4.19 -16.65 -3.82
CA THR A 7 -4.18 -18.05 -3.41
C THR A 7 -3.42 -18.86 -4.46
N LEU A 8 -2.38 -19.56 -4.03
CA LEU A 8 -1.58 -20.42 -4.89
C LEU A 8 -2.28 -21.77 -5.15
N PRO A 9 -1.91 -22.50 -6.21
CA PRO A 9 -2.50 -23.81 -6.53
C PRO A 9 -2.36 -24.85 -5.40
N ASN A 10 -1.35 -24.72 -4.53
CA ASN A 10 -1.15 -25.57 -3.36
C ASN A 10 -2.01 -25.18 -2.15
N GLY A 11 -2.90 -24.19 -2.30
CA GLY A 11 -3.81 -23.72 -1.25
C GLY A 11 -3.20 -22.69 -0.29
N LEU A 12 -1.92 -22.32 -0.41
CA LEU A 12 -1.34 -21.21 0.34
C LEU A 12 -2.03 -19.91 -0.08
N SER A 13 -2.52 -19.15 0.90
CA SER A 13 -3.17 -17.86 0.70
C SER A 13 -2.44 -16.76 1.47
N VAL A 14 -2.25 -15.62 0.80
CA VAL A 14 -1.76 -14.39 1.41
C VAL A 14 -2.67 -13.24 1.00
N GLY A 15 -3.10 -12.42 1.94
CA GLY A 15 -3.97 -11.28 1.69
C GLY A 15 -3.58 -10.06 2.50
N ALA A 16 -3.94 -8.89 2.00
CA ALA A 16 -3.74 -7.64 2.71
C ALA A 16 -5.05 -6.84 2.79
N ASN A 17 -5.17 -6.07 3.86
CA ASN A 17 -6.18 -5.05 4.06
C ASN A 17 -5.48 -3.77 4.52
N VAL A 18 -5.82 -2.62 3.94
CA VAL A 18 -5.11 -1.38 4.21
C VAL A 18 -6.04 -0.19 4.29
N ALA A 19 -5.83 0.67 5.29
CA ALA A 19 -6.40 2.00 5.39
C ALA A 19 -5.33 3.03 4.98
N VAL A 20 -5.50 3.63 3.81
CA VAL A 20 -4.51 4.55 3.22
C VAL A 20 -4.83 5.99 3.59
N ASN A 21 -3.86 6.68 4.18
CA ASN A 21 -3.83 8.12 4.36
C ASN A 21 -2.39 8.61 4.14
N ALA A 22 -1.91 8.44 2.92
CA ALA A 22 -0.52 8.69 2.53
C ALA A 22 -0.22 10.19 2.34
N VAL A 23 1.00 10.61 2.65
CA VAL A 23 1.55 11.92 2.26
C VAL A 23 1.77 11.99 0.75
N GLY A 24 2.25 10.91 0.17
CA GLY A 24 2.69 10.82 -1.23
C GLY A 24 1.59 10.41 -2.20
N ASP A 25 2.01 10.34 -3.46
CA ASP A 25 1.17 9.81 -4.53
C ASP A 25 1.00 8.30 -4.40
N ILE A 26 -0.18 7.81 -4.78
CA ILE A 26 -0.40 6.38 -5.00
C ILE A 26 -0.03 6.06 -6.44
N ILE A 27 0.88 5.10 -6.59
CA ILE A 27 1.43 4.68 -7.89
C ILE A 27 1.04 3.23 -8.12
N ASP A 28 0.51 2.96 -9.30
CA ASP A 28 0.28 1.59 -9.74
C ASP A 28 1.63 0.93 -10.07
N PRO A 29 2.06 -0.12 -9.34
CA PRO A 29 3.37 -0.74 -9.55
C PRO A 29 3.49 -1.45 -10.89
N ASP A 30 2.38 -1.87 -11.51
CA ASP A 30 2.40 -2.58 -12.80
C ASP A 30 2.61 -1.60 -13.98
N THR A 31 2.10 -0.37 -13.86
CA THR A 31 2.14 0.63 -14.95
C THR A 31 3.06 1.80 -14.67
N GLY A 32 3.46 2.00 -13.41
CA GLY A 32 4.24 3.16 -12.96
C GLY A 32 3.46 4.49 -12.97
N LYS A 33 2.14 4.46 -13.20
CA LYS A 33 1.28 5.66 -13.28
C LYS A 33 0.78 6.08 -11.90
N VAL A 34 0.70 7.39 -11.69
CA VAL A 34 0.02 7.97 -10.54
C VAL A 34 -1.48 7.75 -10.69
N VAL A 35 -2.12 7.13 -9.69
CA VAL A 35 -3.57 6.87 -9.66
C VAL A 35 -4.32 7.79 -8.69
N ALA A 36 -3.61 8.32 -7.70
CA ALA A 36 -4.11 9.36 -6.79
C ALA A 36 -2.92 10.13 -6.22
N GLY A 37 -3.06 11.42 -5.92
CA GLY A 37 -1.94 12.21 -5.35
C GLY A 37 -2.05 13.70 -5.60
N VAL A 38 -0.89 14.36 -5.62
CA VAL A 38 -0.76 15.81 -5.76
C VAL A 38 -1.31 16.28 -7.11
N ARG A 39 -2.14 17.33 -7.06
CA ARG A 39 -2.77 17.92 -8.24
C ARG A 39 -1.99 19.11 -8.77
N ASN A 40 -1.91 19.24 -10.08
CA ASN A 40 -1.52 20.46 -10.77
C ASN A 40 -2.73 21.39 -11.01
N ALA A 41 -2.48 22.59 -11.52
CA ALA A 41 -3.51 23.61 -11.72
C ALA A 41 -4.57 23.23 -12.78
N ASP A 42 -4.25 22.34 -13.72
CA ASP A 42 -5.15 21.86 -14.77
C ASP A 42 -6.03 20.67 -14.32
N GLY A 43 -5.85 20.21 -13.06
CA GLY A 43 -6.60 19.10 -12.47
C GLY A 43 -5.99 17.72 -12.70
N GLY A 44 -4.87 17.63 -13.42
CA GLY A 44 -4.07 16.41 -13.56
C GLY A 44 -3.23 16.12 -12.32
N PHE A 45 -2.39 15.08 -12.39
CA PHE A 45 -1.42 14.76 -11.33
C PHE A 45 -0.07 15.43 -11.60
N ALA A 46 0.50 16.06 -10.57
CA ALA A 46 1.80 16.72 -10.66
C ALA A 46 2.97 15.74 -10.56
N ASP A 47 2.73 14.52 -10.13
CA ASP A 47 3.73 13.46 -9.86
C ASP A 47 4.79 13.88 -8.84
N ALA A 48 4.60 13.41 -7.59
CA ALA A 48 5.49 13.71 -6.47
C ALA A 48 6.97 13.37 -6.77
N ARG A 49 7.23 12.36 -7.61
CA ARG A 49 8.59 12.00 -8.03
C ARG A 49 9.25 13.13 -8.81
N THR A 50 8.50 13.80 -9.69
CA THR A 50 8.96 14.95 -10.46
C THR A 50 9.16 16.17 -9.57
N LEU A 51 8.19 16.46 -8.69
CA LEU A 51 8.28 17.59 -7.76
C LEU A 51 9.52 17.49 -6.85
N LEU A 52 9.78 16.32 -6.28
CA LEU A 52 10.95 16.11 -5.44
C LEU A 52 12.27 16.23 -6.21
N ARG A 53 12.35 15.68 -7.43
CA ARG A 53 13.56 15.76 -8.26
C ARG A 53 13.89 17.18 -8.74
N THR A 54 12.87 18.02 -8.91
CA THR A 54 13.04 19.41 -9.34
C THR A 54 13.15 20.40 -8.18
N GLY A 55 13.13 19.91 -6.93
CA GLY A 55 13.17 20.76 -5.74
C GLY A 55 11.87 21.54 -5.49
N GLN A 56 10.81 21.23 -6.21
CA GLN A 56 9.49 21.81 -6.02
C GLN A 56 8.75 20.99 -4.96
N SER A 57 8.90 21.35 -3.69
CA SER A 57 8.09 20.75 -2.64
C SER A 57 6.72 21.42 -2.61
N GLY A 58 5.66 20.63 -2.70
CA GLY A 58 4.30 21.07 -2.38
C GLY A 58 4.17 21.52 -0.92
N PRO A 59 3.00 22.03 -0.51
CA PRO A 59 2.77 22.39 0.89
C PRO A 59 3.12 21.18 1.78
N ARG A 60 3.97 21.41 2.78
CA ARG A 60 4.36 20.34 3.73
C ARG A 60 3.13 19.95 4.53
N PRO A 61 2.71 18.68 4.53
CA PRO A 61 1.68 18.22 5.47
C PRO A 61 2.14 18.53 6.89
N ARG A 62 1.16 18.85 7.77
CA ARG A 62 1.48 18.97 9.19
C ARG A 62 1.99 17.62 9.70
N ALA A 63 3.04 17.65 10.53
CA ALA A 63 3.55 16.43 11.17
C ALA A 63 2.41 15.68 11.89
N ALA A 64 2.39 14.35 11.77
CA ALA A 64 1.43 13.43 12.40
C ALA A 64 -0.02 13.42 11.84
N GLU A 65 -0.29 14.00 10.67
CA GLU A 65 -1.63 13.92 10.05
C GLU A 65 -1.76 12.76 9.03
N ASN A 66 -0.68 12.04 8.74
CA ASN A 66 -0.66 11.02 7.70
C ASN A 66 -0.21 9.67 8.27
N THR A 67 -0.99 8.65 8.02
CA THR A 67 -0.72 7.30 8.53
C THR A 67 -1.42 6.27 7.63
N THR A 68 -0.68 5.34 7.11
CA THR A 68 -1.23 4.16 6.44
C THR A 68 -1.11 2.97 7.36
N ILE A 69 -2.23 2.30 7.64
CA ILE A 69 -2.25 1.11 8.48
C ILE A 69 -2.57 -0.10 7.62
N GLY A 70 -1.63 -1.04 7.56
CA GLY A 70 -1.75 -2.30 6.84
C GLY A 70 -1.90 -3.51 7.77
N LEU A 71 -2.71 -4.47 7.36
CA LEU A 71 -2.77 -5.81 7.92
C LEU A 71 -2.46 -6.80 6.79
N VAL A 72 -1.45 -7.65 6.97
CA VAL A 72 -1.19 -8.77 6.09
C VAL A 72 -1.53 -10.08 6.79
N ALA A 73 -2.22 -10.98 6.11
CA ALA A 73 -2.67 -12.25 6.65
C ALA A 73 -2.27 -13.43 5.75
N THR A 74 -2.00 -14.58 6.37
CA THR A 74 -1.79 -15.84 5.65
C THR A 74 -2.47 -17.00 6.36
N ASN A 75 -2.83 -18.03 5.60
CA ASN A 75 -3.30 -19.28 6.19
C ASN A 75 -2.15 -20.23 6.59
N ALA A 76 -0.90 -19.91 6.29
CA ALA A 76 0.27 -20.69 6.72
C ALA A 76 0.42 -20.69 8.25
N ARG A 77 1.09 -21.71 8.78
CA ARG A 77 1.47 -21.78 10.20
C ARG A 77 2.82 -21.06 10.38
N LEU A 78 2.80 -19.86 10.93
CA LEU A 78 4.00 -19.08 11.21
C LEU A 78 4.31 -19.01 12.70
N SER A 79 5.59 -19.05 13.04
CA SER A 79 6.07 -18.59 14.35
C SER A 79 5.94 -17.05 14.46
N LYS A 80 6.02 -16.52 15.68
CA LYS A 80 6.02 -15.07 15.90
C LYS A 80 7.13 -14.36 15.12
N ALA A 81 8.33 -14.96 15.05
CA ALA A 81 9.45 -14.39 14.30
C ALA A 81 9.18 -14.35 12.78
N GLN A 82 8.59 -15.43 12.24
CA GLN A 82 8.19 -15.47 10.83
C GLN A 82 7.05 -14.49 10.51
N ALA A 83 6.05 -14.38 11.39
CA ALA A 83 4.98 -13.39 11.22
C ALA A 83 5.54 -11.95 11.24
N ASN A 84 6.47 -11.64 12.15
CA ASN A 84 7.16 -10.34 12.16
C ASN A 84 7.96 -10.12 10.87
N ARG A 85 8.64 -11.16 10.35
CA ARG A 85 9.35 -11.06 9.07
C ARG A 85 8.40 -10.81 7.91
N MET A 86 7.23 -11.46 7.88
CA MET A 86 6.18 -11.21 6.90
C MET A 86 5.70 -9.75 6.95
N ALA A 87 5.48 -9.18 8.16
CA ALA A 87 5.09 -7.78 8.30
C ALA A 87 6.16 -6.83 7.75
N LEU A 88 7.44 -7.07 8.08
CA LEU A 88 8.56 -6.27 7.56
C LEU A 88 8.68 -6.33 6.04
N MET A 89 8.44 -7.49 5.43
CA MET A 89 8.44 -7.60 3.97
C MET A 89 7.19 -6.99 3.33
N ALA A 90 6.04 -7.07 3.99
CA ALA A 90 4.80 -6.43 3.51
C ALA A 90 4.91 -4.90 3.50
N ASP A 91 5.70 -4.32 4.39
CA ASP A 91 6.01 -2.88 4.45
C ASP A 91 6.67 -2.38 3.16
N ASP A 92 7.47 -3.21 2.47
CA ASP A 92 7.99 -2.91 1.13
C ASP A 92 6.87 -2.65 0.11
N GLY A 93 5.67 -3.16 0.35
CA GLY A 93 4.48 -2.89 -0.46
C GLY A 93 4.07 -1.41 -0.42
N PHE A 94 4.31 -0.72 0.69
CA PHE A 94 4.10 0.73 0.78
C PHE A 94 5.05 1.45 -0.18
N ALA A 95 6.34 1.16 -0.13
CA ALA A 95 7.33 1.78 -1.02
C ALA A 95 7.10 1.47 -2.52
N ARG A 96 6.40 0.37 -2.84
CA ARG A 96 6.03 0.03 -4.23
C ARG A 96 4.84 0.82 -4.74
N ALA A 97 3.93 1.22 -3.86
CA ALA A 97 2.66 1.84 -4.24
C ALA A 97 2.47 3.27 -3.71
N ILE A 98 3.35 3.77 -2.84
CA ILE A 98 3.31 5.12 -2.27
C ILE A 98 4.65 5.81 -2.52
N PHE A 99 4.63 7.04 -3.01
CA PHE A 99 5.86 7.81 -3.20
C PHE A 99 5.67 9.29 -2.81
N PRO A 100 6.47 9.81 -1.86
CA PRO A 100 7.41 9.08 -0.99
C PRO A 100 6.67 8.25 0.06
N ALA A 101 7.30 7.17 0.53
CA ALA A 101 6.88 6.38 1.67
C ALA A 101 7.96 6.46 2.78
N HIS A 102 7.61 6.06 4.00
CA HIS A 102 8.52 6.01 5.16
C HIS A 102 9.18 7.36 5.46
N THR A 103 8.45 8.46 5.29
CA THR A 103 8.95 9.79 5.63
C THR A 103 8.94 10.01 7.14
N GLN A 104 9.66 11.03 7.63
CA GLN A 104 9.68 11.35 9.07
C GLN A 104 8.31 11.72 9.64
N GLY A 105 7.36 12.10 8.79
CA GLY A 105 6.01 12.48 9.18
C GLY A 105 4.99 11.34 9.08
N ASP A 106 5.38 10.16 8.58
CA ASP A 106 4.49 9.02 8.42
C ASP A 106 4.42 8.20 9.72
N GLY A 107 3.20 7.84 10.12
CA GLY A 107 2.94 6.88 11.21
C GLY A 107 2.63 5.48 10.67
N ASP A 108 3.19 5.13 9.51
CA ASP A 108 2.88 3.91 8.78
C ASP A 108 3.22 2.66 9.60
N THR A 109 2.31 1.69 9.60
CA THR A 109 2.45 0.47 10.40
C THR A 109 1.82 -0.73 9.70
N VAL A 110 2.53 -1.86 9.72
CA VAL A 110 2.01 -3.14 9.21
C VAL A 110 1.90 -4.17 10.32
N PHE A 111 0.72 -4.75 10.45
CA PHE A 111 0.46 -5.89 11.31
C PHE A 111 0.42 -7.18 10.51
N ALA A 112 0.83 -8.31 11.11
CA ALA A 112 0.78 -9.61 10.49
C ALA A 112 -0.06 -10.60 11.27
N LEU A 113 -0.85 -11.42 10.57
CA LEU A 113 -1.69 -12.48 11.10
C LEU A 113 -1.43 -13.79 10.36
N ALA A 114 -1.35 -14.91 11.10
CA ALA A 114 -1.23 -16.24 10.53
C ALA A 114 -2.28 -17.17 11.19
N THR A 115 -3.14 -17.81 10.38
CA THR A 115 -4.22 -18.67 10.92
C THR A 115 -3.78 -20.10 11.17
N GLY A 116 -2.69 -20.56 10.55
CA GLY A 116 -2.14 -21.91 10.72
C GLY A 116 -2.99 -23.05 10.11
N GLN A 117 -3.94 -22.72 9.24
CA GLN A 117 -4.83 -23.71 8.61
C GLN A 117 -4.17 -24.46 7.45
N TRP A 118 -3.21 -23.83 6.76
CA TRP A 118 -2.43 -24.46 5.72
C TRP A 118 -1.22 -25.17 6.32
N THR A 119 -1.04 -26.45 5.99
CA THR A 119 -0.06 -27.35 6.61
C THR A 119 1.14 -27.67 5.72
N GLY A 120 1.27 -27.00 4.57
CA GLY A 120 2.42 -27.18 3.67
C GLY A 120 3.72 -26.62 4.27
N GLU A 121 4.82 -26.87 3.58
CA GLU A 121 6.13 -26.38 3.96
C GLU A 121 6.20 -24.85 3.84
N VAL A 122 6.63 -24.20 4.93
CA VAL A 122 6.68 -22.73 5.01
C VAL A 122 7.96 -22.19 4.42
N ASP A 123 7.85 -21.54 3.27
CA ASP A 123 8.88 -20.63 2.74
C ASP A 123 8.51 -19.18 3.08
N ILE A 124 9.19 -18.63 4.08
CA ILE A 124 8.95 -17.26 4.52
C ILE A 124 9.37 -16.23 3.47
N THR A 125 10.30 -16.56 2.57
CA THR A 125 10.70 -15.68 1.46
C THR A 125 9.55 -15.54 0.47
N GLN A 126 8.95 -16.67 0.07
CA GLN A 126 7.79 -16.65 -0.82
C GLN A 126 6.60 -15.93 -0.20
N ILE A 127 6.26 -16.26 1.06
CA ILE A 127 5.14 -15.64 1.78
C ILE A 127 5.35 -14.14 1.92
N GLY A 128 6.55 -13.70 2.28
CA GLY A 128 6.88 -12.29 2.44
C GLY A 128 6.88 -11.52 1.11
N ALA A 129 7.37 -12.12 0.03
CA ALA A 129 7.31 -11.52 -1.30
C ALA A 129 5.85 -11.33 -1.78
N LEU A 130 5.00 -12.34 -1.56
CA LEU A 130 3.57 -12.24 -1.82
C LEU A 130 2.91 -11.19 -0.93
N ALA A 131 3.31 -11.08 0.34
CA ALA A 131 2.80 -10.08 1.27
C ALA A 131 3.07 -8.65 0.79
N ALA A 132 4.27 -8.36 0.26
CA ALA A 132 4.59 -7.08 -0.36
C ALA A 132 3.74 -6.81 -1.61
N ASP A 133 3.54 -7.83 -2.45
CA ASP A 133 2.74 -7.69 -3.67
C ASP A 133 1.26 -7.43 -3.36
N VAL A 134 0.63 -8.23 -2.49
CA VAL A 134 -0.78 -8.02 -2.13
C VAL A 134 -1.00 -6.69 -1.39
N MET A 135 -0.01 -6.22 -0.61
CA MET A 135 -0.08 -4.93 0.07
C MET A 135 -0.07 -3.78 -0.94
N ALA A 136 0.85 -3.79 -1.90
CA ALA A 136 0.91 -2.77 -2.95
C ALA A 136 -0.41 -2.71 -3.76
N ARG A 137 -0.96 -3.86 -4.15
CA ARG A 137 -2.23 -3.94 -4.89
C ARG A 137 -3.42 -3.48 -4.04
N ALA A 138 -3.44 -3.80 -2.74
CA ALA A 138 -4.47 -3.33 -1.83
C ALA A 138 -4.47 -1.80 -1.70
N ILE A 139 -3.27 -1.17 -1.66
CA ILE A 139 -3.11 0.29 -1.64
C ILE A 139 -3.70 0.92 -2.91
N VAL A 140 -3.34 0.40 -4.08
CA VAL A 140 -3.88 0.89 -5.37
C VAL A 140 -5.41 0.77 -5.38
N ARG A 141 -5.97 -0.37 -4.95
CA ARG A 141 -7.42 -0.58 -4.88
C ARG A 141 -8.09 0.38 -3.89
N ALA A 142 -7.45 0.70 -2.76
CA ALA A 142 -7.98 1.68 -1.82
C ALA A 142 -8.23 3.04 -2.49
N ALA A 143 -7.35 3.47 -3.41
CA ALA A 143 -7.48 4.72 -4.14
C ALA A 143 -8.45 4.61 -5.32
N THR A 144 -8.34 3.55 -6.14
CA THR A 144 -9.10 3.42 -7.39
C THR A 144 -10.57 3.04 -7.18
N GLU A 145 -10.88 2.32 -6.08
CA GLU A 145 -12.23 1.88 -5.76
C GLU A 145 -12.96 2.80 -4.76
N ALA A 146 -12.29 3.83 -4.25
CA ALA A 146 -12.91 4.83 -3.39
C ALA A 146 -14.06 5.54 -4.10
N THR A 147 -15.08 5.93 -3.35
CA THR A 147 -16.17 6.77 -3.82
C THR A 147 -15.99 8.18 -3.29
N GLY A 148 -16.14 9.17 -4.15
CA GLY A 148 -16.07 10.58 -3.75
C GLY A 148 -17.18 10.96 -2.80
N ILE A 149 -16.93 11.97 -1.98
CA ILE A 149 -17.93 12.62 -1.14
C ILE A 149 -17.98 14.10 -1.49
N PRO A 150 -19.01 14.87 -1.07
CA PRO A 150 -19.10 16.28 -1.39
C PRO A 150 -17.80 17.03 -1.07
N ASN A 151 -17.28 17.77 -2.05
CA ASN A 151 -16.01 18.52 -2.00
C ASN A 151 -14.72 17.69 -1.90
N LEU A 152 -14.80 16.36 -1.92
CA LEU A 152 -13.63 15.46 -1.91
C LEU A 152 -13.82 14.36 -2.99
N PRO A 153 -13.46 14.65 -4.26
CA PRO A 153 -13.61 13.69 -5.34
C PRO A 153 -12.65 12.51 -5.18
N ALA A 154 -13.10 11.31 -5.47
CA ALA A 154 -12.25 10.13 -5.58
C ALA A 154 -11.47 10.10 -6.90
N ALA A 155 -10.46 9.26 -6.99
CA ALA A 155 -9.64 9.11 -8.20
C ALA A 155 -10.48 8.80 -9.45
N ARG A 156 -11.55 8.00 -9.32
CA ARG A 156 -12.47 7.65 -10.41
C ARG A 156 -13.32 8.80 -10.89
N ASP A 157 -13.54 9.83 -10.07
CA ASP A 157 -14.39 10.98 -10.40
C ASP A 157 -13.62 12.04 -11.21
N LEU A 158 -12.31 11.85 -11.35
CA LEU A 158 -11.44 12.76 -12.07
C LEU A 158 -11.47 12.44 -13.56
N LYS A 159 -11.67 13.47 -14.36
CA LYS A 159 -11.54 13.33 -15.82
C LYS A 159 -10.10 12.88 -16.15
N LYS A 160 -10.00 11.78 -16.88
CA LYS A 160 -8.75 11.30 -17.48
C LYS A 160 -8.31 12.24 -18.60
#